data_aa5d3c3b86a1a715090477c4883c1870
#
_entry.id   aa5d3c3b86a1a715090477c4883c1870
#
_cell.length_a   1.000
_cell.length_b   1.000
_cell.length_c   1.000
_cell.angle_alpha   90.00
_cell.angle_beta   90.00
_cell.angle_gamma   90.00
#
_symmetry.space_group_name_H-M   'P 1'
#
loop_
_entity.id
_entity.type
_entity.pdbx_description
1 polymer ?
#
loop_
_entity_poly.entity_id
_entity_poly.type
_entity_poly.pdbx_seq_one_letter_code
_entity_poly.pdbx_strand_id
1 'polypeptide(L)'
;EIKPEQHRFDILIHSPKEETSNAARRSGAVAAINGSYFNIKQGTSICYLRKDGVVVDTTATGVLSTVSNGAVKIDKGKLDIIAWKKQDEKTCEQKEGSILVSGPLMLLDGKACDLSACNRSFVQTKHPRSAVALMKDGTVFLIAVAGRFEGKAEGINIPELTHLLRVLGAK
;
A
#
# COMPACT_ATOMS: atom_id res chain seq x y z
N GLU A 1 2.62 13.84 6.17
CA GLU A 1 2.70 13.42 7.58
C GLU A 1 1.32 13.51 8.21
N ILE A 2 0.84 12.41 8.80
CA ILE A 2 -0.50 12.30 9.38
C ILE A 2 -0.38 11.75 10.80
N LYS A 3 -0.82 12.53 11.78
CA LYS A 3 -0.83 12.17 13.19
C LYS A 3 -2.05 11.29 13.50
N PRO A 4 -1.88 10.08 14.05
CA PRO A 4 -2.98 9.14 14.28
C PRO A 4 -3.99 9.60 15.33
N GLU A 5 -3.59 10.45 16.26
CA GLU A 5 -4.48 11.04 17.28
C GLU A 5 -5.41 12.12 16.73
N GLN A 6 -5.07 12.72 15.59
CA GLN A 6 -5.82 13.80 14.95
C GLN A 6 -6.67 13.34 13.77
N HIS A 7 -6.38 12.17 13.24
CA HIS A 7 -6.97 11.68 12.00
C HIS A 7 -7.36 10.21 12.10
N ARG A 8 -8.38 9.83 11.35
CA ARG A 8 -8.79 8.43 11.16
C ARG A 8 -8.43 8.00 9.75
N PHE A 9 -8.02 6.76 9.63
CA PHE A 9 -7.72 6.14 8.35
C PHE A 9 -8.89 5.31 7.87
N ASP A 10 -9.07 5.26 6.56
CA ASP A 10 -10.08 4.44 5.92
C ASP A 10 -9.63 3.99 4.52
N ILE A 11 -10.28 2.95 3.99
CA ILE A 11 -10.10 2.46 2.62
C ILE A 11 -11.33 2.85 1.82
N LEU A 12 -11.12 3.62 0.75
CA LEU A 12 -12.17 3.96 -0.20
C LEU A 12 -12.11 2.99 -1.38
N ILE A 13 -13.26 2.43 -1.73
CA ILE A 13 -13.42 1.51 -2.85
C ILE A 13 -14.35 2.18 -3.86
N HIS A 14 -13.94 2.19 -5.12
CA HIS A 14 -14.68 2.82 -6.21
C HIS A 14 -14.85 1.89 -7.40
N SER A 15 -16.06 1.90 -7.95
CA SER A 15 -16.40 1.32 -9.22
C SER A 15 -17.38 2.28 -9.92
N PRO A 16 -17.10 2.77 -11.11
CA PRO A 16 -15.88 2.59 -11.92
C PRO A 16 -14.64 3.28 -11.33
N LYS A 17 -13.49 3.13 -12.00
CA LYS A 17 -12.22 3.78 -11.61
C LYS A 17 -12.39 5.29 -11.48
N GLU A 18 -11.79 5.83 -10.45
CA GLU A 18 -11.82 7.25 -10.14
C GLU A 18 -10.40 7.74 -9.84
N GLU A 19 -10.10 8.97 -10.17
CA GLU A 19 -8.85 9.59 -9.74
C GLU A 19 -8.84 9.78 -8.23
N THR A 20 -7.68 9.51 -7.61
CA THR A 20 -7.50 9.62 -6.14
C THR A 20 -7.89 11.00 -5.61
N SER A 21 -7.61 12.06 -6.37
CA SER A 21 -7.98 13.43 -6.01
C SER A 21 -9.49 13.67 -5.96
N ASN A 22 -10.24 13.05 -6.87
CA ASN A 22 -11.71 13.14 -6.91
C ASN A 22 -12.32 12.34 -5.77
N ALA A 23 -11.81 11.12 -5.54
CA ALA A 23 -12.23 10.29 -4.41
C ALA A 23 -12.01 11.00 -3.07
N ALA A 24 -10.83 11.60 -2.87
CA ALA A 24 -10.50 12.36 -1.67
C ALA A 24 -11.47 13.53 -1.45
N ARG A 25 -11.69 14.32 -2.49
CA ARG A 25 -12.59 15.50 -2.42
C ARG A 25 -14.01 15.09 -2.08
N ARG A 26 -14.52 14.04 -2.71
CA ARG A 26 -15.88 13.53 -2.51
C ARG A 26 -16.09 12.94 -1.10
N SER A 27 -15.07 12.33 -0.53
CA SER A 27 -15.13 11.75 0.82
C SER A 27 -14.80 12.74 1.95
N GLY A 28 -14.40 13.97 1.61
CA GLY A 28 -13.93 14.95 2.58
C GLY A 28 -12.59 14.59 3.24
N ALA A 29 -11.79 13.70 2.59
CA ALA A 29 -10.50 13.30 3.13
C ALA A 29 -9.49 14.45 3.05
N VAL A 30 -8.74 14.64 4.12
CA VAL A 30 -7.66 15.66 4.18
C VAL A 30 -6.44 15.24 3.37
N ALA A 31 -6.25 13.94 3.17
CA ALA A 31 -5.21 13.38 2.31
C ALA A 31 -5.65 11.99 1.81
N ALA A 32 -5.20 11.61 0.63
CA ALA A 32 -5.42 10.28 0.07
C ALA A 32 -4.25 9.86 -0.81
N ILE A 33 -4.07 8.54 -0.92
CA ILE A 33 -3.09 7.92 -1.81
C ILE A 33 -3.75 6.71 -2.48
N ASN A 34 -3.39 6.43 -3.73
CA ASN A 34 -3.81 5.20 -4.37
C ASN A 34 -3.17 3.98 -3.70
N GLY A 35 -3.91 2.90 -3.62
CA GLY A 35 -3.46 1.67 -2.97
C GLY A 35 -3.60 0.44 -3.86
N SER A 36 -2.79 -0.58 -3.54
CA SER A 36 -2.85 -1.91 -4.12
C SER A 36 -2.59 -1.98 -5.63
N TYR A 37 -2.69 -3.19 -6.17
CA TYR A 37 -2.63 -3.49 -7.59
C TYR A 37 -4.03 -3.78 -8.12
N PHE A 38 -4.28 -3.44 -9.38
CA PHE A 38 -5.58 -3.62 -10.00
C PHE A 38 -5.47 -4.06 -11.47
N ASN A 39 -6.49 -4.74 -11.94
CA ASN A 39 -6.63 -5.07 -13.35
C ASN A 39 -6.96 -3.80 -14.15
N ILE A 40 -6.05 -3.41 -15.04
CA ILE A 40 -6.18 -2.16 -15.81
C ILE A 40 -7.45 -2.16 -16.67
N LYS A 41 -7.85 -3.31 -17.22
CA LYS A 41 -9.02 -3.43 -18.09
C LYS A 41 -10.32 -3.39 -17.30
N GLN A 42 -10.40 -4.16 -16.23
CA GLN A 42 -11.61 -4.36 -15.43
C GLN A 42 -11.79 -3.31 -14.31
N GLY A 43 -10.67 -2.73 -13.82
CA GLY A 43 -10.67 -1.81 -12.68
C GLY A 43 -10.84 -2.47 -11.31
N THR A 44 -10.91 -3.81 -11.25
CA THR A 44 -11.02 -4.57 -10.03
C THR A 44 -9.67 -4.74 -9.34
N SER A 45 -9.64 -4.85 -8.03
CA SER A 45 -8.42 -5.22 -7.31
C SER A 45 -7.95 -6.62 -7.75
N ILE A 46 -6.66 -6.86 -7.71
CA ILE A 46 -6.05 -8.18 -7.93
C ILE A 46 -5.31 -8.65 -6.69
N CYS A 47 -5.45 -7.94 -5.59
CA CYS A 47 -4.94 -8.28 -4.28
C CYS A 47 -6.11 -8.40 -3.29
N TYR A 48 -5.89 -9.12 -2.21
CA TYR A 48 -6.88 -9.24 -1.15
C TYR A 48 -7.27 -7.86 -0.63
N LEU A 49 -8.57 -7.66 -0.60
CA LEU A 49 -9.20 -6.45 -0.12
C LEU A 49 -10.37 -6.81 0.78
N ARG A 50 -10.32 -6.37 2.01
CA ARG A 50 -11.42 -6.46 2.96
C ARG A 50 -11.76 -5.06 3.47
N LYS A 51 -13.04 -4.71 3.43
CA LYS A 51 -13.55 -3.44 3.96
C LYS A 51 -14.57 -3.73 5.05
N ASP A 52 -14.30 -3.22 6.26
CA ASP A 52 -15.18 -3.34 7.42
C ASP A 52 -15.70 -4.77 7.67
N GLY A 53 -14.77 -5.73 7.64
CA GLY A 53 -15.06 -7.15 7.84
C GLY A 53 -15.53 -7.91 6.59
N VAL A 54 -15.93 -7.22 5.52
CA VAL A 54 -16.43 -7.84 4.28
C VAL A 54 -15.29 -8.01 3.27
N VAL A 55 -15.07 -9.24 2.80
CA VAL A 55 -14.11 -9.53 1.72
C VAL A 55 -14.68 -9.04 0.39
N VAL A 56 -13.93 -8.17 -0.27
CA VAL A 56 -14.30 -7.57 -1.57
C VAL A 56 -13.58 -8.28 -2.72
N ASP A 57 -12.28 -8.53 -2.55
CA ASP A 57 -11.44 -9.23 -3.53
C ASP A 57 -10.44 -10.14 -2.84
N THR A 58 -9.96 -11.15 -3.57
CA THR A 58 -8.90 -12.08 -3.13
C THR A 58 -7.68 -11.93 -4.02
N THR A 59 -6.48 -12.24 -3.49
CA THR A 59 -5.26 -12.13 -4.28
C THR A 59 -5.29 -13.12 -5.45
N ALA A 60 -5.17 -12.59 -6.66
CA ALA A 60 -5.09 -13.37 -7.88
C ALA A 60 -3.86 -14.32 -7.85
N THR A 61 -4.03 -15.48 -8.47
CA THR A 61 -2.91 -16.45 -8.65
C THR A 61 -1.92 -15.94 -9.69
N GLY A 62 -0.62 -16.16 -9.47
CA GLY A 62 0.43 -15.84 -10.44
C GLY A 62 1.48 -14.85 -9.92
N VAL A 63 2.04 -14.07 -10.83
CA VAL A 63 3.25 -13.21 -10.59
C VAL A 63 3.09 -12.21 -9.45
N LEU A 64 1.88 -11.77 -9.17
CA LEU A 64 1.64 -10.77 -8.13
C LEU A 64 1.73 -11.31 -6.71
N SER A 65 1.60 -12.62 -6.51
CA SER A 65 1.78 -13.23 -5.19
C SER A 65 3.17 -13.01 -4.59
N THR A 66 4.17 -12.74 -5.42
CA THR A 66 5.55 -12.50 -4.98
C THR A 66 5.80 -11.07 -4.53
N VAL A 67 5.01 -10.10 -5.01
CA VAL A 67 5.14 -8.69 -4.63
C VAL A 67 4.06 -8.22 -3.65
N SER A 68 3.00 -9.00 -3.45
CA SER A 68 1.89 -8.69 -2.53
C SER A 68 2.14 -9.33 -1.16
N ASN A 69 3.24 -8.97 -0.52
CA ASN A 69 3.71 -9.57 0.73
C ASN A 69 3.54 -8.66 1.96
N GLY A 70 2.83 -7.56 1.80
CA GLY A 70 2.49 -6.63 2.88
C GLY A 70 1.02 -6.26 2.84
N ALA A 71 0.51 -5.74 3.93
CA ALA A 71 -0.84 -5.21 4.00
C ALA A 71 -0.93 -3.99 4.90
N VAL A 72 -1.76 -3.04 4.51
CA VAL A 72 -2.28 -2.00 5.39
C VAL A 72 -3.51 -2.57 6.09
N LYS A 73 -3.47 -2.60 7.41
CA LYS A 73 -4.58 -2.97 8.27
C LYS A 73 -5.16 -1.71 8.91
N ILE A 74 -6.48 -1.56 8.86
CA ILE A 74 -7.18 -0.47 9.53
C ILE A 74 -8.21 -1.06 10.48
N ASP A 75 -8.07 -0.74 11.77
CA ASP A 75 -9.01 -1.14 12.81
C ASP A 75 -9.37 0.08 13.64
N LYS A 76 -10.69 0.35 13.76
CA LYS A 76 -11.22 1.50 14.51
C LYS A 76 -10.58 2.84 14.11
N GLY A 77 -10.23 2.98 12.82
CA GLY A 77 -9.60 4.17 12.25
C GLY A 77 -8.10 4.31 12.52
N LYS A 78 -7.46 3.32 13.13
CA LYS A 78 -6.00 3.24 13.30
C LYS A 78 -5.38 2.39 12.20
N LEU A 79 -4.27 2.86 11.65
CA LEU A 79 -3.53 2.16 10.60
C LEU A 79 -2.34 1.41 11.19
N ASP A 80 -2.14 0.19 10.70
CA ASP A 80 -0.93 -0.61 10.91
C ASP A 80 -0.45 -1.22 9.60
N ILE A 81 0.84 -1.59 9.53
CA ILE A 81 1.45 -2.26 8.39
C ILE A 81 1.92 -3.63 8.87
N ILE A 82 1.50 -4.68 8.18
CA ILE A 82 1.80 -6.05 8.56
C ILE A 82 2.37 -6.83 7.37
N ALA A 83 3.19 -7.83 7.67
CA ALA A 83 3.55 -8.85 6.69
C ALA A 83 2.29 -9.66 6.31
N TRP A 84 2.22 -10.08 5.04
CA TRP A 84 1.07 -10.77 4.50
C TRP A 84 1.46 -11.96 3.64
N LYS A 85 0.75 -13.07 3.82
CA LYS A 85 0.89 -14.28 2.99
C LYS A 85 -0.48 -14.69 2.47
N LYS A 86 -0.52 -15.37 1.33
CA LYS A 86 -1.77 -15.86 0.73
C LYS A 86 -2.64 -16.68 1.69
N GLN A 87 -2.02 -17.46 2.55
CA GLN A 87 -2.73 -18.27 3.56
C GLN A 87 -3.48 -17.42 4.60
N ASP A 88 -3.02 -16.18 4.83
CA ASP A 88 -3.62 -15.29 5.83
C ASP A 88 -5.02 -14.85 5.41
N GLU A 89 -5.33 -14.90 4.12
CA GLU A 89 -6.67 -14.59 3.59
C GLU A 89 -7.73 -15.47 4.25
N LYS A 90 -7.44 -16.78 4.42
CA LYS A 90 -8.37 -17.72 5.03
C LYS A 90 -8.60 -17.48 6.52
N THR A 91 -7.56 -17.01 7.23
CA THR A 91 -7.63 -16.76 8.67
C THR A 91 -8.24 -15.40 9.02
N CYS A 92 -8.28 -14.48 8.06
CA CYS A 92 -8.81 -13.13 8.24
C CYS A 92 -10.29 -12.97 7.90
N GLU A 93 -10.95 -13.98 7.37
CA GLU A 93 -12.34 -13.90 6.88
C GLU A 93 -13.37 -13.50 7.96
N GLN A 94 -13.10 -13.81 9.21
CA GLN A 94 -14.03 -13.55 10.33
C GLN A 94 -13.61 -12.39 11.24
N LYS A 95 -12.61 -11.60 10.85
CA LYS A 95 -12.09 -10.51 11.69
C LYS A 95 -12.67 -9.17 11.27
N GLU A 96 -12.97 -8.35 12.25
CA GLU A 96 -13.37 -6.95 12.03
C GLU A 96 -12.25 -6.12 11.36
N GLY A 97 -12.61 -4.92 10.91
CA GLY A 97 -11.71 -3.95 10.30
C GLY A 97 -11.45 -4.18 8.81
N SER A 98 -10.56 -3.38 8.27
CA SER A 98 -10.25 -3.34 6.84
C SER A 98 -8.80 -3.77 6.59
N ILE A 99 -8.57 -4.47 5.47
CA ILE A 99 -7.22 -4.90 5.03
C ILE A 99 -7.08 -4.60 3.55
N LEU A 100 -5.99 -3.96 3.20
CA LEU A 100 -5.56 -3.71 1.83
C LEU A 100 -4.20 -4.35 1.60
N VAL A 101 -4.18 -5.48 0.91
CA VAL A 101 -2.94 -6.16 0.56
C VAL A 101 -2.26 -5.43 -0.60
N SER A 102 -0.97 -5.23 -0.48
CA SER A 102 -0.13 -4.58 -1.47
C SER A 102 1.33 -5.00 -1.27
N GLY A 103 2.27 -4.24 -1.82
CA GLY A 103 3.68 -4.50 -1.63
C GLY A 103 4.56 -3.89 -2.71
N PRO A 104 5.84 -4.23 -2.72
CA PRO A 104 6.46 -5.12 -1.75
C PRO A 104 6.55 -4.46 -0.37
N LEU A 105 6.48 -5.27 0.68
CA LEU A 105 6.83 -4.83 2.03
C LEU A 105 8.34 -4.56 2.06
N MET A 106 8.70 -3.31 2.23
CA MET A 106 10.10 -2.86 2.13
C MET A 106 10.80 -2.85 3.47
N LEU A 107 10.06 -2.50 4.53
CA LEU A 107 10.55 -2.43 5.91
C LEU A 107 9.56 -3.12 6.83
N LEU A 108 10.09 -3.82 7.84
CA LEU A 108 9.35 -4.35 8.95
C LEU A 108 10.22 -4.24 10.21
N ASP A 109 9.71 -3.61 11.25
CA ASP A 109 10.43 -3.33 12.50
C ASP A 109 11.79 -2.64 12.27
N GLY A 110 11.83 -1.70 11.31
CA GLY A 110 13.02 -0.94 10.93
C GLY A 110 14.08 -1.72 10.15
N LYS A 111 13.81 -2.99 9.82
CA LYS A 111 14.70 -3.85 9.02
C LYS A 111 14.20 -3.94 7.59
N ALA A 112 15.13 -3.93 6.64
CA ALA A 112 14.81 -4.16 5.24
C ALA A 112 14.33 -5.60 5.04
N CYS A 113 13.23 -5.76 4.32
CA CYS A 113 12.68 -7.06 3.94
C CYS A 113 13.45 -7.66 2.77
N ASP A 114 13.44 -8.99 2.68
CA ASP A 114 13.99 -9.71 1.54
C ASP A 114 13.09 -9.51 0.30
N LEU A 115 13.67 -9.03 -0.77
CA LEU A 115 13.01 -8.78 -2.05
C LEU A 115 13.46 -9.77 -3.15
N SER A 116 14.20 -10.81 -2.79
CA SER A 116 14.74 -11.81 -3.74
C SER A 116 13.68 -12.53 -4.56
N ALA A 117 12.49 -12.70 -3.98
CA ALA A 117 11.33 -13.28 -4.66
C ALA A 117 10.65 -12.33 -5.66
N CYS A 118 10.96 -11.03 -5.60
CA CYS A 118 10.39 -10.04 -6.51
C CYS A 118 11.10 -10.04 -7.86
N ASN A 119 10.36 -9.74 -8.93
CA ASN A 119 10.95 -9.58 -10.24
C ASN A 119 12.04 -8.49 -10.22
N ARG A 120 13.24 -8.82 -10.72
CA ARG A 120 14.41 -7.92 -10.70
C ARG A 120 14.12 -6.59 -11.42
N SER A 121 13.46 -6.63 -12.56
CA SER A 121 13.09 -5.40 -13.30
C SER A 121 12.15 -4.53 -12.48
N PHE A 122 11.14 -5.12 -11.83
CA PHE A 122 10.24 -4.38 -10.93
C PHE A 122 10.97 -3.69 -9.77
N VAL A 123 11.99 -4.36 -9.20
CA VAL A 123 12.76 -3.83 -8.07
C VAL A 123 13.73 -2.73 -8.51
N GLN A 124 14.44 -2.94 -9.64
CA GLN A 124 15.56 -2.08 -10.04
C GLN A 124 15.16 -0.91 -10.95
N THR A 125 14.05 -1.01 -11.67
CA THR A 125 13.63 0.07 -12.57
C THR A 125 13.00 1.21 -11.80
N LYS A 126 13.41 2.43 -12.14
CA LYS A 126 12.80 3.65 -11.61
C LYS A 126 11.40 3.83 -12.19
N HIS A 127 10.45 4.03 -11.31
CA HIS A 127 9.05 4.28 -11.64
C HIS A 127 8.47 5.35 -10.72
N PRO A 128 7.37 6.02 -11.11
CA PRO A 128 6.54 6.71 -10.13
C PRO A 128 6.05 5.70 -9.11
N ARG A 129 6.07 6.05 -7.84
CA ARG A 129 5.71 5.14 -6.75
C ARG A 129 4.79 5.83 -5.76
N SER A 130 3.88 5.05 -5.22
CA SER A 130 3.11 5.39 -4.02
C SER A 130 3.50 4.45 -2.91
N ALA A 131 3.71 4.98 -1.71
CA ALA A 131 4.04 4.18 -0.54
C ALA A 131 3.34 4.73 0.70
N VAL A 132 3.06 3.83 1.63
CA VAL A 132 2.62 4.15 2.98
C VAL A 132 3.70 3.72 3.94
N ALA A 133 4.07 4.59 4.86
CA ALA A 133 5.05 4.29 5.89
C ALA A 133 4.51 4.62 7.27
N LEU A 134 4.79 3.74 8.23
CA LEU A 134 4.42 3.89 9.63
C LEU A 134 5.69 4.16 10.44
N MET A 135 5.68 5.25 11.21
CA MET A 135 6.78 5.63 12.06
C MET A 135 6.66 4.99 13.45
N LYS A 136 7.73 5.00 14.22
CA LYS A 136 7.76 4.43 15.58
C LYS A 136 6.77 5.10 16.54
N ASP A 137 6.53 6.39 16.36
CA ASP A 137 5.56 7.17 17.14
C ASP A 137 4.11 7.01 16.65
N GLY A 138 3.87 6.17 15.66
CA GLY A 138 2.56 5.94 15.05
C GLY A 138 2.20 6.93 13.94
N THR A 139 3.02 7.93 13.67
CA THR A 139 2.83 8.85 12.55
C THR A 139 2.83 8.08 11.22
N VAL A 140 1.91 8.43 10.33
CA VAL A 140 1.81 7.82 9.00
C VAL A 140 2.25 8.81 7.93
N PHE A 141 3.10 8.34 7.03
CA PHE A 141 3.48 9.06 5.82
C PHE A 141 2.81 8.46 4.60
N LEU A 142 2.11 9.27 3.84
CA LEU A 142 1.67 8.97 2.49
C LEU A 142 2.70 9.60 1.54
N ILE A 143 3.35 8.79 0.73
CA ILE A 143 4.48 9.19 -0.10
C ILE A 143 4.12 8.93 -1.55
N ALA A 144 4.18 9.98 -2.37
CA ALA A 144 4.05 9.89 -3.82
C ALA A 144 5.34 10.41 -4.47
N VAL A 145 5.95 9.60 -5.30
CA VAL A 145 7.13 9.94 -6.08
C VAL A 145 6.73 10.08 -7.53
N ALA A 146 6.96 11.27 -8.10
CA ALA A 146 6.73 11.50 -9.52
C ALA A 146 7.75 10.72 -10.37
N GLY A 147 7.36 10.35 -11.59
CA GLY A 147 8.26 9.62 -12.49
C GLY A 147 7.80 9.65 -13.92
N ARG A 148 8.62 9.11 -14.83
CA ARG A 148 8.40 9.07 -16.29
C ARG A 148 8.42 10.44 -16.95
N PHE A 149 9.05 11.42 -16.33
CA PHE A 149 9.33 12.74 -16.90
C PHE A 149 10.83 12.85 -17.11
N GLU A 150 11.28 12.59 -18.32
CA GLU A 150 12.69 12.62 -18.69
C GLU A 150 13.34 13.97 -18.34
N GLY A 151 14.51 13.92 -17.71
CA GLY A 151 15.25 15.10 -17.26
C GLY A 151 14.62 15.94 -16.15
N LYS A 152 13.44 15.53 -15.63
CA LYS A 152 12.72 16.26 -14.56
C LYS A 152 12.41 15.38 -13.35
N ALA A 153 11.78 14.25 -13.58
CA ALA A 153 11.42 13.30 -12.51
C ALA A 153 11.37 11.90 -13.11
N GLU A 154 12.42 11.13 -12.93
CA GLU A 154 12.55 9.79 -13.51
C GLU A 154 11.84 8.71 -12.71
N GLY A 155 11.52 9.00 -11.46
CA GLY A 155 10.98 8.03 -10.49
C GLY A 155 12.05 7.53 -9.53
N ILE A 156 11.69 6.48 -8.80
CA ILE A 156 12.55 5.84 -7.79
C ILE A 156 12.47 4.32 -7.93
N ASN A 157 13.57 3.61 -7.72
CA ASN A 157 13.57 2.15 -7.60
C ASN A 157 13.25 1.72 -6.15
N ILE A 158 13.01 0.43 -5.93
CA ILE A 158 12.62 -0.06 -4.60
C ILE A 158 13.76 0.08 -3.57
N PRO A 159 15.03 -0.24 -3.87
CA PRO A 159 16.14 -0.02 -2.94
C PRO A 159 16.30 1.44 -2.50
N GLU A 160 16.22 2.38 -3.45
CA GLU A 160 16.30 3.82 -3.15
C GLU A 160 15.12 4.27 -2.25
N LEU A 161 13.90 3.78 -2.55
CA LEU A 161 12.73 4.08 -1.74
C LEU A 161 12.85 3.48 -0.34
N THR A 162 13.33 2.23 -0.23
CA THR A 162 13.60 1.58 1.06
C THR A 162 14.60 2.38 1.90
N HIS A 163 15.67 2.86 1.26
CA HIS A 163 16.65 3.71 1.92
C HIS A 163 16.03 5.01 2.44
N LEU A 164 15.26 5.69 1.59
CA LEU A 164 14.53 6.91 1.95
C LEU A 164 13.62 6.68 3.17
N LEU A 165 12.84 5.61 3.16
CA LEU A 165 11.95 5.27 4.26
C LEU A 165 12.71 5.04 5.58
N ARG A 166 13.87 4.36 5.52
CA ARG A 166 14.73 4.17 6.69
C ARG A 166 15.28 5.49 7.24
N VAL A 167 15.74 6.38 6.35
CA VAL A 167 16.23 7.70 6.74
C VAL A 167 15.13 8.55 7.39
N LEU A 168 13.90 8.42 6.91
CA LEU A 168 12.72 9.07 7.52
C LEU A 168 12.30 8.45 8.86
N GLY A 169 12.86 7.30 9.25
CA GLY A 169 12.56 6.65 10.53
C GLY A 169 11.37 5.69 10.49
N ALA A 170 10.98 5.20 9.32
CA ALA A 170 9.94 4.19 9.20
C ALA A 170 10.33 2.87 9.91
N LYS A 171 9.31 2.19 10.47
CA LYS A 171 9.46 0.89 11.15
C LYS A 171 8.99 -0.28 10.28
#